data_91bea99670c4379d35b3ec05bd8f1e05
#
_entry.id   91bea99670c4379d35b3ec05bd8f1e05
#
_cell.length_a   1.000
_cell.length_b   1.000
_cell.length_c   1.000
_cell.angle_alpha   90.00
_cell.angle_beta   90.00
_cell.angle_gamma   90.00
#
_symmetry.space_group_name_H-M   'P 1'
#
loop_
_entity.id
_entity.type
_entity.pdbx_description
1 polymer ?
#
loop_
_entity_poly.entity_id
_entity_poly.type
_entity_poly.pdbx_seq_one_letter_code
_entity_poly.pdbx_strand_id
1 'polypeptide(L)'
;MNNPNPASNAANMRFVRVESSNLESVAYASSSRQLFVKFHNNLPPLCYANVPGFRYEGLLAAPRKDAYFKTFIENQFLASQVKLA
;
A
#
# COMPACT_ATOMS: atom_id res chain seq x y z
N MET A 1 19.90 17.34 -6.41
CA MET A 1 19.87 16.79 -6.44
C MET A 1 19.12 15.96 -7.12
N ASN A 2 19.07 15.20 -7.28
CA ASN A 2 18.44 14.48 -7.99
C ASN A 2 17.30 13.93 -7.47
N ASN A 3 16.21 13.95 -8.03
CA ASN A 3 15.13 13.43 -7.60
C ASN A 3 14.87 12.15 -8.03
N PRO A 4 14.46 11.27 -7.26
CA PRO A 4 14.23 9.95 -7.69
C PRO A 4 13.08 9.93 -8.65
N ASN A 5 13.18 9.08 -9.59
CA ASN A 5 12.19 8.84 -10.52
C ASN A 5 10.99 8.24 -9.81
N PRO A 6 9.80 8.74 -9.97
CA PRO A 6 8.65 8.15 -9.29
C PRO A 6 8.44 6.70 -9.62
N ALA A 7 8.81 6.28 -10.80
CA ALA A 7 8.60 4.91 -11.18
C ALA A 7 9.48 3.96 -10.39
N SER A 8 10.57 4.43 -9.84
CA SER A 8 11.44 3.56 -9.09
C SER A 8 11.11 3.56 -7.61
N ASN A 9 10.10 4.28 -7.21
CA ASN A 9 9.82 4.42 -5.81
C ASN A 9 9.38 3.14 -5.17
N ALA A 10 8.78 2.21 -5.89
CA ALA A 10 8.35 0.97 -5.30
C ALA A 10 9.53 0.23 -4.68
N ALA A 11 10.67 0.26 -5.30
CA ALA A 11 11.84 -0.43 -4.78
C ALA A 11 12.44 0.28 -3.58
N ASN A 12 12.21 1.59 -3.47
CA ASN A 12 12.76 2.37 -2.37
C ASN A 12 11.73 2.72 -1.33
N MET A 13 10.51 2.21 -1.45
CA MET A 13 9.47 2.54 -0.52
C MET A 13 9.76 1.92 0.82
N ARG A 14 9.43 2.67 1.86
CA ARG A 14 9.59 2.16 3.19
C ARG A 14 8.28 1.49 3.59
N PHE A 15 8.25 0.19 3.62
CA PHE A 15 7.09 -0.56 4.03
C PHE A 15 7.04 -0.65 5.54
N VAL A 16 5.86 -0.47 6.11
CA VAL A 16 5.63 -0.54 7.54
C VAL A 16 4.89 -1.84 7.81
N ARG A 17 5.41 -2.64 8.73
CA ARG A 17 4.75 -3.89 9.07
C ARG A 17 3.48 -3.61 9.85
N VAL A 18 2.46 -4.40 9.58
CA VAL A 18 1.18 -4.25 10.29
C VAL A 18 0.80 -5.59 10.88
N GLU A 19 -0.03 -5.54 11.92
CA GLU A 19 -0.51 -6.75 12.58
C GLU A 19 -1.79 -7.18 11.93
N SER A 20 -1.71 -8.16 11.08
CA SER A 20 -2.86 -8.62 10.32
C SER A 20 -2.63 -10.04 9.85
N SER A 21 -3.67 -10.81 9.73
CA SER A 21 -3.55 -12.18 9.24
C SER A 21 -3.28 -12.19 7.73
N ASN A 22 -3.72 -11.19 7.00
CA ASN A 22 -3.54 -11.14 5.56
C ASN A 22 -2.46 -10.17 5.12
N LEU A 23 -2.36 -9.03 5.76
CA LEU A 23 -1.45 -7.98 5.33
C LEU A 23 -0.13 -8.12 6.07
N GLU A 24 0.94 -8.08 5.32
CA GLU A 24 2.27 -8.12 5.94
C GLU A 24 2.78 -6.72 6.20
N SER A 25 2.74 -5.86 5.18
CA SER A 25 3.26 -4.51 5.31
C SER A 25 2.62 -3.61 4.28
N VAL A 26 2.68 -2.32 4.52
CA VAL A 26 2.09 -1.33 3.63
C VAL A 26 3.02 -0.15 3.49
N ALA A 27 2.90 0.57 2.38
CA ALA A 27 3.66 1.78 2.15
C ALA A 27 2.78 2.75 1.39
N TYR A 28 2.95 4.04 1.63
CA TYR A 28 2.09 5.04 0.98
C TYR A 28 2.95 6.14 0.38
N ALA A 29 2.70 6.41 -0.89
CA ALA A 29 3.35 7.49 -1.59
C ALA A 29 2.40 8.67 -1.66
N SER A 30 2.55 9.62 -0.76
CA SER A 30 1.58 10.71 -0.65
C SER A 30 1.54 11.60 -1.88
N SER A 31 2.67 11.77 -2.55
CA SER A 31 2.69 12.65 -3.71
C SER A 31 1.89 12.08 -4.88
N SER A 32 1.81 10.78 -5.00
CA SER A 32 1.07 10.15 -6.09
C SER A 32 -0.20 9.47 -5.60
N ARG A 33 -0.45 9.49 -4.28
CA ARG A 33 -1.62 8.85 -3.68
C ARG A 33 -1.70 7.37 -3.99
N GLN A 34 -0.56 6.72 -3.98
CA GLN A 34 -0.51 5.30 -4.24
C GLN A 34 -0.25 4.55 -2.94
N LEU A 35 -1.07 3.54 -2.70
CA LEU A 35 -0.91 2.69 -1.53
C LEU A 35 -0.39 1.34 -2.00
N PHE A 36 0.73 0.93 -1.45
CA PHE A 36 1.34 -0.36 -1.78
C PHE A 36 1.09 -1.31 -0.64
N VAL A 37 0.63 -2.51 -0.96
CA VAL A 37 0.25 -3.49 0.05
C VAL A 37 0.94 -4.81 -0.26
N LYS A 38 1.66 -5.33 0.73
CA LYS A 38 2.29 -6.62 0.60
C LYS A 38 1.57 -7.58 1.53
N PHE A 39 1.19 -8.73 0.98
CA PHE A 39 0.44 -9.72 1.74
C PHE A 39 1.38 -10.81 2.24
N HIS A 40 0.88 -11.64 3.15
CA HIS A 40 1.64 -12.78 3.65
C HIS A 40 1.61 -13.91 2.63
N ASN A 41 2.08 -13.62 1.45
CA ASN A 41 2.25 -14.63 0.42
C ASN A 41 3.51 -14.24 -0.31
N ASN A 42 3.94 -14.98 -1.25
CA ASN A 42 5.18 -14.66 -1.94
C ASN A 42 4.94 -13.91 -3.24
N LEU A 43 3.78 -13.30 -3.38
CA LEU A 43 3.47 -12.55 -4.57
C LEU A 43 3.95 -11.11 -4.44
N PRO A 44 4.19 -10.43 -5.54
CA PRO A 44 4.59 -9.03 -5.49
C PRO A 44 3.51 -8.16 -4.86
N PRO A 45 3.88 -7.01 -4.34
CA PRO A 45 2.90 -6.11 -3.75
C PRO A 45 1.88 -5.63 -4.77
N LEU A 46 0.72 -5.24 -4.28
CA LEU A 46 -0.28 -4.57 -5.11
C LEU A 46 -0.21 -3.08 -4.87
N CYS A 47 -0.49 -2.32 -5.91
CA CYS A 47 -0.53 -0.86 -5.84
C CYS A 47 -1.95 -0.41 -6.06
N TYR A 48 -2.52 0.31 -5.10
CA TYR A 48 -3.85 0.88 -5.22
C TYR A 48 -3.73 2.35 -5.54
N ALA A 49 -4.40 2.78 -6.60
CA ALA A 49 -4.27 4.15 -7.10
C ALA A 49 -5.32 5.07 -6.49
N ASN A 50 -4.97 6.31 -6.39
CA ASN A 50 -5.89 7.37 -5.96
C ASN A 50 -6.43 7.18 -4.55
N VAL A 51 -5.61 6.65 -3.66
CA VAL A 51 -6.01 6.43 -2.27
C VAL A 51 -5.73 7.70 -1.49
N PRO A 52 -6.74 8.33 -0.90
CA PRO A 52 -6.48 9.52 -0.09
C PRO A 52 -5.69 9.17 1.17
N GLY A 53 -4.90 10.12 1.64
CA GLY A 53 -4.07 9.88 2.81
C GLY A 53 -4.84 9.44 4.04
N PHE A 54 -6.08 9.95 4.22
CA PHE A 54 -6.84 9.57 5.40
C PHE A 54 -7.20 8.09 5.40
N ARG A 55 -7.29 7.47 4.22
CA ARG A 55 -7.57 6.04 4.16
C ARG A 55 -6.34 5.23 4.59
N TYR A 56 -5.16 5.70 4.23
CA TYR A 56 -3.94 5.06 4.68
C TYR A 56 -3.79 5.19 6.20
N GLU A 57 -4.03 6.39 6.70
CA GLU A 57 -3.93 6.59 8.15
C GLU A 57 -4.97 5.81 8.89
N GLY A 58 -6.17 5.71 8.34
CA GLY A 58 -7.21 4.89 8.94
C GLY A 58 -6.82 3.43 8.99
N LEU A 59 -6.15 2.94 7.96
CA LEU A 59 -5.70 1.57 7.93
C LEU A 59 -4.67 1.32 9.03
N LEU A 60 -3.73 2.24 9.21
CA LEU A 60 -2.71 2.08 10.24
C LEU A 60 -3.32 2.11 11.64
N ALA A 61 -4.37 2.89 11.81
CA ALA A 61 -5.01 3.03 13.12
C ALA A 61 -6.09 1.98 13.40
N ALA A 62 -6.50 1.25 12.39
CA ALA A 62 -7.63 0.34 12.54
C ALA A 62 -7.27 -0.83 13.47
N PRO A 63 -8.13 -1.19 14.40
CA PRO A 63 -7.88 -2.35 15.24
C PRO A 63 -7.96 -3.65 14.44
N ARG A 64 -8.79 -3.68 13.40
CA ARG A 64 -8.88 -4.85 12.53
C ARG A 64 -8.50 -4.43 11.12
N LYS A 65 -7.23 -4.53 10.83
CA LYS A 65 -6.70 -3.99 9.59
C LYS A 65 -7.17 -4.74 8.36
N ASP A 66 -7.34 -6.05 8.46
CA ASP A 66 -7.85 -6.81 7.33
C ASP A 66 -9.25 -6.37 6.97
N ALA A 67 -10.12 -6.14 7.96
CA ALA A 67 -11.49 -5.72 7.69
C ALA A 67 -11.52 -4.31 7.13
N TYR A 68 -10.69 -3.42 7.66
CA TYR A 68 -10.62 -2.06 7.16
C TYR A 68 -10.14 -2.07 5.71
N PHE A 69 -9.10 -2.83 5.44
CA PHE A 69 -8.53 -2.90 4.10
C PHE A 69 -9.59 -3.37 3.10
N LYS A 70 -10.29 -4.43 3.45
CA LYS A 70 -11.26 -5.01 2.53
C LYS A 70 -12.39 -4.02 2.24
N THR A 71 -12.89 -3.38 3.27
CA THR A 71 -14.06 -2.50 3.12
C THR A 71 -13.70 -1.17 2.48
N PHE A 72 -12.61 -0.56 2.91
CA PHE A 72 -12.32 0.82 2.53
C PHE A 72 -11.24 0.98 1.48
N ILE A 73 -10.53 -0.07 1.15
CA ILE A 73 -9.47 0.01 0.16
C ILE A 73 -9.70 -0.96 -0.98
N GLU A 74 -9.78 -2.23 -0.69
CA GLU A 74 -9.90 -3.24 -1.73
C GLU A 74 -11.15 -3.04 -2.58
N ASN A 75 -12.26 -2.74 -1.94
CA ASN A 75 -13.52 -2.57 -2.66
C ASN A 75 -13.72 -1.18 -3.23
N GLN A 76 -12.83 -0.24 -2.95
CA GLN A 76 -13.04 1.14 -3.33
C GLN A 76 -12.04 1.64 -4.36
N PHE A 77 -10.91 1.00 -4.50
CA PHE A 77 -9.85 1.51 -5.38
C PHE A 77 -9.33 0.41 -6.28
N LEU A 78 -8.84 0.81 -7.44
CA LEU A 78 -8.29 -0.13 -8.41
C LEU A 78 -6.87 -0.50 -8.04
N ALA A 79 -6.57 -1.78 -8.18
CA ALA A 79 -5.26 -2.29 -7.87
C ALA A 79 -4.55 -2.78 -9.11
N SER A 80 -3.23 -2.68 -9.11
CA SER A 80 -2.41 -3.26 -10.14
C SER A 80 -1.20 -3.91 -9.51
N GLN A 81 -0.63 -4.89 -10.18
CA GLN A 81 0.53 -5.56 -9.67
C GLN A 81 1.76 -4.73 -9.89
N VAL A 82 2.60 -4.63 -8.87
CA VAL A 82 3.84 -3.89 -9.00
C VAL A 82 4.86 -4.78 -9.69
N LYS A 83 5.46 -4.26 -10.74
CA LYS A 83 6.51 -4.97 -11.43
C LYS A 83 7.83 -4.46 -10.97
N LEU A 84 8.58 -5.31 -10.32
CA LEU A 84 9.91 -4.96 -9.86
C LEU A 84 10.88 -5.55 -10.85
N ALA A 85 11.14 -4.84 -11.84
CA ALA A 85 11.99 -5.39 -12.91
C ALA A 85 13.45 -5.30 -12.57
#